data_fef6eefd6da891a0e8c86a4406579dfd
#
_entry.id   fef6eefd6da891a0e8c86a4406579dfd
#
_cell.length_a   1.000
_cell.length_b   1.000
_cell.length_c   1.000
_cell.angle_alpha   90.00
_cell.angle_beta   90.00
_cell.angle_gamma   90.00
#
_symmetry.space_group_name_H-M   'P 1'
#
loop_
_entity.id
_entity.type
_entity.pdbx_description
1 polymer ?
#
loop_
_entity_poly.entity_id
_entity_poly.type
_entity_poly.pdbx_seq_one_letter_code
_entity_poly.pdbx_strand_id
1 'polypeptide(L)'
;MALMLSLMKGVTFHTRELKQDPKGLWRPALSPFGKRLSACVFGVVGLGRIGTAAVLRAKAFGMDVVMFDPYRENGAELSVGIRRVNSLEELFGQCDIVSLHLPLGETTEKLINLEVLSASKPGLVLINTARGPIVDLDDLYTALKENMIAACGVDVLPEEPANPEHPLIKAWAADEEWIDHRLLITPHSAFFTPESVYDMRFKGGEVAIKYLDGRGLDNCVNRQWVENPR
;
A
#
# COMPACT_ATOMS: atom_id res chain seq x y z
N MET A 1 -2.87 -3.21 6.05
CA MET A 1 -4.15 -3.83 6.50
C MET A 1 -5.12 -2.79 7.07
N ALA A 2 -4.75 -1.90 8.00
CA ALA A 2 -5.67 -0.92 8.58
C ALA A 2 -6.33 -0.01 7.54
N LEU A 3 -5.56 0.62 6.64
CA LEU A 3 -6.09 1.44 5.54
C LEU A 3 -7.09 0.65 4.67
N MET A 4 -6.71 -0.58 4.28
CA MET A 4 -7.58 -1.46 3.52
C MET A 4 -8.91 -1.74 4.25
N LEU A 5 -8.84 -2.12 5.51
CA LEU A 5 -10.05 -2.42 6.29
C LEU A 5 -10.90 -1.16 6.51
N SER A 6 -10.28 -0.01 6.75
CA SER A 6 -10.99 1.27 6.90
C SER A 6 -11.77 1.63 5.64
N LEU A 7 -11.17 1.48 4.45
CA LEU A 7 -11.85 1.72 3.17
C LEU A 7 -12.94 0.67 2.93
N MET A 8 -12.59 -0.62 2.97
CA MET A 8 -13.50 -1.71 2.63
C MET A 8 -14.70 -1.83 3.58
N LYS A 9 -14.58 -1.36 4.82
CA LYS A 9 -15.66 -1.39 5.84
C LYS A 9 -16.24 -0.02 6.13
N GLY A 10 -15.70 1.04 5.53
CA GLY A 10 -16.18 2.40 5.72
C GLY A 10 -16.11 2.89 7.17
N VAL A 11 -15.11 2.44 7.95
CA VAL A 11 -15.05 2.76 9.39
C VAL A 11 -14.95 4.27 9.62
N THR A 12 -14.07 4.94 8.89
CA THR A 12 -13.91 6.40 8.95
C THR A 12 -15.16 7.13 8.44
N PHE A 13 -15.74 6.65 7.34
CA PHE A 13 -16.99 7.14 6.78
C PHE A 13 -18.13 7.09 7.80
N HIS A 14 -18.49 5.90 8.26
CA HIS A 14 -19.60 5.73 9.19
C HIS A 14 -19.40 6.53 10.49
N THR A 15 -18.16 6.60 11.00
CA THR A 15 -17.86 7.37 12.21
C THR A 15 -18.11 8.86 11.99
N ARG A 16 -17.73 9.41 10.83
CA ARG A 16 -17.92 10.81 10.50
C ARG A 16 -19.41 11.14 10.30
N GLU A 17 -20.12 10.35 9.52
CA GLU A 17 -21.55 10.53 9.26
C GLU A 17 -22.36 10.49 10.55
N LEU A 18 -22.14 9.49 11.41
CA LEU A 18 -22.83 9.37 12.68
C LEU A 18 -22.52 10.53 13.65
N LYS A 19 -21.37 11.20 13.54
CA LYS A 19 -21.09 12.41 14.33
C LYS A 19 -21.95 13.58 13.91
N GLN A 20 -22.32 13.66 12.62
CA GLN A 20 -23.16 14.73 12.08
C GLN A 20 -24.64 14.53 12.43
N ASP A 21 -25.14 13.29 12.30
CA ASP A 21 -26.53 12.94 12.63
C ASP A 21 -26.61 11.56 13.30
N PRO A 22 -26.47 11.50 14.65
CA PRO A 22 -26.49 10.24 15.39
C PRO A 22 -27.82 9.48 15.33
N LYS A 23 -28.93 10.16 15.03
CA LYS A 23 -30.27 9.54 15.00
C LYS A 23 -30.69 9.13 13.59
N GLY A 24 -30.60 10.05 12.63
CA GLY A 24 -31.09 9.83 11.27
C GLY A 24 -30.22 8.87 10.46
N LEU A 25 -28.91 8.85 10.76
CA LEU A 25 -27.94 8.00 10.07
C LEU A 25 -27.62 6.68 10.79
N TRP A 26 -28.29 6.40 11.93
CA TRP A 26 -28.16 5.12 12.62
C TRP A 26 -28.89 4.01 11.86
N ARG A 27 -28.33 3.59 10.76
CA ARG A 27 -28.84 2.52 9.91
C ARG A 27 -27.66 1.80 9.25
N PRO A 28 -27.78 0.49 8.92
CA PRO A 28 -26.79 -0.22 8.15
C PRO A 28 -26.68 0.44 6.77
N ALA A 29 -25.79 1.40 6.61
CA ALA A 29 -25.41 1.95 5.33
C ALA A 29 -24.31 1.07 4.76
N LEU A 30 -24.37 0.75 3.47
CA LEU A 30 -23.26 0.11 2.81
C LEU A 30 -22.13 1.15 2.67
N SER A 31 -20.94 0.80 3.12
CA SER A 31 -19.75 1.53 2.68
C SER A 31 -19.76 1.59 1.16
N PRO A 32 -19.38 2.73 0.54
CA PRO A 32 -19.33 2.84 -0.92
C PRO A 32 -18.54 1.72 -1.59
N PHE A 33 -17.56 1.13 -0.88
CA PHE A 33 -16.67 0.07 -1.36
C PHE A 33 -16.89 -1.26 -0.62
N GLY A 34 -17.95 -1.36 0.17
CA GLY A 34 -18.22 -2.49 1.06
C GLY A 34 -18.42 -3.79 0.32
N LYS A 35 -17.42 -4.66 0.36
CA LYS A 35 -17.52 -6.05 -0.10
C LYS A 35 -17.20 -7.01 1.06
N ARG A 36 -17.69 -8.24 0.95
CA ARG A 36 -17.26 -9.33 1.83
C ARG A 36 -15.81 -9.66 1.48
N LEU A 37 -14.90 -9.61 2.45
CA LEU A 37 -13.46 -9.81 2.20
C LEU A 37 -13.18 -11.18 1.58
N SER A 38 -13.87 -12.24 2.01
CA SER A 38 -13.72 -13.59 1.43
C SER A 38 -14.24 -13.73 -0.01
N ALA A 39 -14.86 -12.70 -0.56
CA ALA A 39 -15.24 -12.64 -1.98
C ALA A 39 -14.33 -11.70 -2.78
N CYS A 40 -13.27 -11.17 -2.17
CA CYS A 40 -12.33 -10.26 -2.81
C CYS A 40 -11.05 -11.00 -3.23
N VAL A 41 -10.49 -10.53 -4.34
CA VAL A 41 -9.14 -10.87 -4.78
C VAL A 41 -8.18 -9.79 -4.28
N PHE A 42 -7.16 -10.20 -3.53
CA PHE A 42 -6.11 -9.33 -3.01
C PHE A 42 -4.83 -9.47 -3.83
N GLY A 43 -4.43 -8.41 -4.51
CA GLY A 43 -3.19 -8.31 -5.26
C GLY A 43 -2.05 -7.80 -4.37
N VAL A 44 -0.89 -8.45 -4.45
CA VAL A 44 0.33 -7.97 -3.81
C VAL A 44 1.38 -7.68 -4.87
N VAL A 45 1.92 -6.45 -4.88
CA VAL A 45 3.08 -6.08 -5.70
C VAL A 45 4.31 -6.11 -4.82
N GLY A 46 5.20 -7.09 -5.08
CA GLY A 46 6.39 -7.35 -4.27
C GLY A 46 6.16 -8.36 -3.14
N LEU A 47 6.75 -9.55 -3.27
CA LEU A 47 6.67 -10.63 -2.29
C LEU A 47 7.93 -10.67 -1.40
N GLY A 48 8.27 -9.51 -0.79
CA GLY A 48 9.30 -9.39 0.23
C GLY A 48 8.79 -9.77 1.63
N ARG A 49 9.53 -9.39 2.67
CA ARG A 49 9.14 -9.65 4.08
C ARG A 49 7.77 -9.08 4.41
N ILE A 50 7.50 -7.83 3.99
CA ILE A 50 6.23 -7.14 4.28
C ILE A 50 5.12 -7.69 3.39
N GLY A 51 5.38 -7.88 2.08
CA GLY A 51 4.39 -8.47 1.16
C GLY A 51 3.94 -9.85 1.61
N THR A 52 4.86 -10.73 2.00
CA THR A 52 4.53 -12.05 2.57
C THR A 52 3.66 -11.93 3.83
N ALA A 53 4.00 -11.01 4.73
CA ALA A 53 3.21 -10.77 5.94
C ALA A 53 1.79 -10.25 5.62
N ALA A 54 1.64 -9.42 4.58
CA ALA A 54 0.34 -8.95 4.08
C ALA A 54 -0.47 -10.09 3.46
N VAL A 55 0.15 -10.92 2.62
CA VAL A 55 -0.44 -12.13 2.02
C VAL A 55 -1.05 -13.05 3.07
N LEU A 56 -0.27 -13.40 4.10
CA LEU A 56 -0.75 -14.30 5.17
C LEU A 56 -1.97 -13.73 5.89
N ARG A 57 -2.04 -12.42 6.08
CA ARG A 57 -3.18 -11.75 6.70
C ARG A 57 -4.40 -11.67 5.78
N ALA A 58 -4.18 -11.40 4.49
CA ALA A 58 -5.25 -11.42 3.50
C ALA A 58 -5.89 -12.82 3.39
N LYS A 59 -5.08 -13.87 3.37
CA LYS A 59 -5.55 -15.27 3.43
C LYS A 59 -6.35 -15.56 4.69
N ALA A 60 -5.95 -15.03 5.85
CA ALA A 60 -6.69 -15.21 7.10
C ALA A 60 -8.09 -14.56 7.06
N PHE A 61 -8.30 -13.54 6.22
CA PHE A 61 -9.62 -12.98 5.93
C PHE A 61 -10.40 -13.79 4.86
N GLY A 62 -9.84 -14.89 4.37
CA GLY A 62 -10.47 -15.75 3.35
C GLY A 62 -10.38 -15.19 1.93
N MET A 63 -9.53 -14.17 1.67
CA MET A 63 -9.36 -13.62 0.33
C MET A 63 -8.61 -14.59 -0.58
N ASP A 64 -8.93 -14.60 -1.87
CA ASP A 64 -8.04 -15.12 -2.89
C ASP A 64 -6.86 -14.15 -3.07
N VAL A 65 -5.63 -14.65 -3.19
CA VAL A 65 -4.44 -13.82 -3.24
C VAL A 65 -3.64 -14.08 -4.50
N VAL A 66 -3.25 -12.99 -5.16
CA VAL A 66 -2.46 -12.99 -6.39
C VAL A 66 -1.25 -12.08 -6.21
N MET A 67 -0.10 -12.47 -6.74
CA MET A 67 1.12 -11.66 -6.67
C MET A 67 1.70 -11.30 -8.03
N PHE A 68 2.36 -10.16 -8.09
CA PHE A 68 3.32 -9.77 -9.11
C PHE A 68 4.65 -9.41 -8.45
N ASP A 69 5.72 -10.10 -8.81
CA ASP A 69 7.10 -9.79 -8.41
C ASP A 69 8.06 -10.41 -9.43
N PRO A 70 8.65 -9.61 -10.32
CA PRO A 70 9.53 -10.12 -11.37
C PRO A 70 10.91 -10.58 -10.85
N TYR A 71 11.25 -10.22 -9.60
CA TYR A 71 12.56 -10.55 -9.00
C TYR A 71 12.51 -11.79 -8.11
N ARG A 72 11.31 -12.33 -7.86
CA ARG A 72 11.18 -13.58 -7.12
C ARG A 72 11.27 -14.79 -8.02
N GLU A 73 12.02 -15.79 -7.59
CA GLU A 73 12.13 -17.08 -8.28
C GLU A 73 10.75 -17.71 -8.51
N ASN A 74 10.63 -18.46 -9.59
CA ASN A 74 9.42 -19.23 -9.87
C ASN A 74 9.19 -20.25 -8.77
N GLY A 75 7.94 -20.33 -8.29
CA GLY A 75 7.56 -21.20 -7.19
C GLY A 75 7.57 -20.53 -5.81
N ALA A 76 8.09 -19.30 -5.68
CA ALA A 76 8.02 -18.57 -4.42
C ALA A 76 6.57 -18.35 -3.94
N GLU A 77 5.63 -18.16 -4.87
CA GLU A 77 4.20 -18.04 -4.61
C GLU A 77 3.60 -19.33 -4.01
N LEU A 78 4.14 -20.48 -4.41
CA LEU A 78 3.65 -21.79 -3.93
C LEU A 78 3.94 -21.98 -2.44
N SER A 79 5.06 -21.43 -1.94
CA SER A 79 5.43 -21.54 -0.52
C SER A 79 4.43 -20.87 0.43
N VAL A 80 3.66 -19.90 -0.08
CA VAL A 80 2.59 -19.21 0.67
C VAL A 80 1.20 -19.53 0.13
N GLY A 81 1.11 -20.42 -0.87
CA GLY A 81 -0.13 -20.93 -1.44
C GLY A 81 -0.97 -19.83 -2.08
N ILE A 82 -0.39 -19.08 -3.03
CA ILE A 82 -1.05 -18.00 -3.79
C ILE A 82 -0.76 -18.16 -5.28
N ARG A 83 -1.43 -17.37 -6.12
CA ARG A 83 -1.20 -17.35 -7.56
C ARG A 83 -0.22 -16.26 -7.97
N ARG A 84 0.50 -16.44 -9.06
CA ARG A 84 1.36 -15.44 -9.69
C ARG A 84 0.74 -14.98 -11.01
N VAL A 85 0.92 -13.71 -11.33
CA VAL A 85 0.66 -13.11 -12.64
C VAL A 85 1.95 -12.55 -13.24
N ASN A 86 1.93 -12.28 -14.55
CA ASN A 86 3.12 -11.91 -15.30
C ASN A 86 3.23 -10.40 -15.60
N SER A 87 2.17 -9.63 -15.35
CA SER A 87 2.20 -8.18 -15.51
C SER A 87 1.38 -7.45 -14.44
N LEU A 88 1.61 -6.15 -14.32
CA LEU A 88 0.83 -5.28 -13.42
C LEU A 88 -0.61 -5.13 -13.93
N GLU A 89 -0.79 -4.98 -15.24
CA GLU A 89 -2.10 -4.84 -15.86
C GLU A 89 -2.95 -6.08 -15.60
N GLU A 90 -2.36 -7.27 -15.70
CA GLU A 90 -3.04 -8.52 -15.34
C GLU A 90 -3.42 -8.55 -13.86
N LEU A 91 -2.54 -8.05 -12.96
CA LEU A 91 -2.85 -7.95 -11.53
C LEU A 91 -4.00 -6.98 -11.28
N PHE A 92 -3.88 -5.75 -11.79
CA PHE A 92 -4.85 -4.69 -11.56
C PHE A 92 -6.22 -5.03 -12.17
N GLY A 93 -6.23 -5.70 -13.32
CA GLY A 93 -7.46 -6.11 -14.02
C GLY A 93 -8.30 -7.17 -13.30
N GLN A 94 -7.73 -7.95 -12.36
CA GLN A 94 -8.47 -9.00 -11.66
C GLN A 94 -8.68 -8.74 -10.16
N CYS A 95 -7.92 -7.83 -9.55
CA CYS A 95 -7.94 -7.61 -8.11
C CYS A 95 -9.00 -6.60 -7.68
N ASP A 96 -9.60 -6.83 -6.52
CA ASP A 96 -10.46 -5.86 -5.83
C ASP A 96 -9.64 -4.91 -4.96
N ILE A 97 -8.49 -5.37 -4.49
CA ILE A 97 -7.56 -4.62 -3.67
C ILE A 97 -6.15 -4.91 -4.17
N VAL A 98 -5.34 -3.87 -4.35
CA VAL A 98 -3.90 -4.00 -4.65
C VAL A 98 -3.09 -3.29 -3.58
N SER A 99 -2.08 -3.97 -3.04
CA SER A 99 -1.18 -3.44 -2.02
C SER A 99 0.28 -3.51 -2.44
N LEU A 100 0.97 -2.38 -2.33
CA LEU A 100 2.36 -2.21 -2.79
C LEU A 100 3.34 -2.48 -1.67
N HIS A 101 4.35 -3.34 -1.93
CA HIS A 101 5.37 -3.77 -0.96
C HIS A 101 6.76 -3.92 -1.60
N LEU A 102 7.16 -2.93 -2.37
CA LEU A 102 8.43 -2.90 -3.10
C LEU A 102 9.29 -1.70 -2.67
N PRO A 103 10.62 -1.79 -2.79
CA PRO A 103 11.50 -0.66 -2.54
C PRO A 103 11.38 0.38 -3.66
N LEU A 104 11.73 1.62 -3.36
CA LEU A 104 11.92 2.66 -4.36
C LEU A 104 13.29 2.48 -5.02
N GLY A 105 13.33 2.53 -6.34
CA GLY A 105 14.52 2.49 -7.18
C GLY A 105 14.17 2.90 -8.61
N GLU A 106 15.14 2.97 -9.48
CA GLU A 106 14.96 3.43 -10.88
C GLU A 106 13.86 2.67 -11.63
N THR A 107 13.70 1.38 -11.35
CA THR A 107 12.68 0.53 -12.00
C THR A 107 11.31 0.56 -11.33
N THR A 108 11.18 1.22 -10.19
CA THR A 108 9.95 1.25 -9.41
C THR A 108 9.40 2.66 -9.17
N GLU A 109 10.16 3.70 -9.52
CA GLU A 109 9.67 5.07 -9.54
C GLU A 109 8.59 5.22 -10.61
N LYS A 110 7.45 5.81 -10.22
CA LYS A 110 6.24 5.96 -11.06
C LYS A 110 5.79 4.66 -11.76
N LEU A 111 6.09 3.52 -11.14
CA LEU A 111 5.70 2.21 -11.64
C LEU A 111 4.18 2.09 -11.75
N ILE A 112 3.45 2.67 -10.81
CA ILE A 112 2.00 2.74 -10.83
C ILE A 112 1.61 4.09 -11.42
N ASN A 113 1.42 4.09 -12.73
CA ASN A 113 1.08 5.22 -13.58
C ASN A 113 -0.34 5.07 -14.15
N LEU A 114 -0.75 6.01 -15.00
CA LEU A 114 -2.09 6.03 -15.59
C LEU A 114 -2.38 4.79 -16.45
N GLU A 115 -1.39 4.24 -17.13
CA GLU A 115 -1.55 3.03 -17.94
C GLU A 115 -1.95 1.83 -17.06
N VAL A 116 -1.21 1.60 -15.98
CA VAL A 116 -1.53 0.54 -15.00
C VAL A 116 -2.85 0.80 -14.31
N LEU A 117 -3.13 2.06 -13.91
CA LEU A 117 -4.37 2.41 -13.23
C LEU A 117 -5.60 2.28 -14.15
N SER A 118 -5.46 2.55 -15.45
CA SER A 118 -6.54 2.39 -16.43
C SER A 118 -6.90 0.92 -16.70
N ALA A 119 -5.97 0.00 -16.48
CA ALA A 119 -6.21 -1.44 -16.57
C ALA A 119 -6.96 -2.02 -15.35
N SER A 120 -7.28 -1.19 -14.36
CA SER A 120 -7.88 -1.63 -13.11
C SER A 120 -9.28 -2.21 -13.30
N LYS A 121 -9.54 -3.28 -12.56
CA LYS A 121 -10.92 -3.77 -12.38
C LYS A 121 -11.79 -2.66 -11.77
N PRO A 122 -13.00 -2.43 -12.27
CA PRO A 122 -13.91 -1.48 -11.66
C PRO A 122 -14.11 -1.73 -10.16
N GLY A 123 -13.94 -0.68 -9.37
CA GLY A 123 -14.06 -0.78 -7.92
C GLY A 123 -12.76 -1.16 -7.18
N LEU A 124 -11.62 -1.16 -7.85
CA LEU A 124 -10.32 -1.43 -7.24
C LEU A 124 -9.99 -0.43 -6.13
N VAL A 125 -9.43 -0.94 -5.04
CA VAL A 125 -8.87 -0.16 -3.93
C VAL A 125 -7.34 -0.32 -3.93
N LEU A 126 -6.61 0.79 -4.07
CA LEU A 126 -5.15 0.79 -4.04
C LEU A 126 -4.63 1.12 -2.63
N ILE A 127 -3.62 0.39 -2.17
CA ILE A 127 -2.95 0.63 -0.89
C ILE A 127 -1.45 0.82 -1.10
N ASN A 128 -0.92 1.96 -0.69
CA ASN A 128 0.52 2.22 -0.71
C ASN A 128 1.05 2.54 0.69
N THR A 129 1.77 1.59 1.27
CA THR A 129 2.56 1.76 2.50
C THR A 129 4.04 1.45 2.24
N ALA A 130 4.47 1.52 0.98
CA ALA A 130 5.84 1.25 0.56
C ALA A 130 6.66 2.54 0.46
N ARG A 131 6.58 3.26 -0.67
CA ARG A 131 7.21 4.58 -0.89
C ARG A 131 6.31 5.41 -1.80
N GLY A 132 6.21 6.72 -1.52
CA GLY A 132 5.35 7.63 -2.27
C GLY A 132 5.62 7.69 -3.76
N PRO A 133 6.88 7.90 -4.20
CA PRO A 133 7.21 8.03 -5.63
C PRO A 133 6.97 6.77 -6.48
N ILE A 134 6.60 5.63 -5.89
CA ILE A 134 6.21 4.43 -6.64
C ILE A 134 4.90 4.64 -7.40
N VAL A 135 4.02 5.51 -6.89
CA VAL A 135 2.77 5.91 -7.53
C VAL A 135 2.95 7.31 -8.09
N ASP A 136 2.66 7.50 -9.36
CA ASP A 136 2.58 8.85 -9.93
C ASP A 136 1.34 9.55 -9.33
N LEU A 137 1.57 10.67 -8.64
CA LEU A 137 0.52 11.34 -7.88
C LEU A 137 -0.48 12.08 -8.79
N ASP A 138 -0.02 12.60 -9.94
CA ASP A 138 -0.88 13.23 -10.94
C ASP A 138 -1.78 12.21 -11.63
N ASP A 139 -1.22 11.03 -11.92
CA ASP A 139 -1.95 9.90 -12.49
C ASP A 139 -2.96 9.32 -11.48
N LEU A 140 -2.59 9.25 -10.21
CA LEU A 140 -3.50 8.86 -9.13
C LEU A 140 -4.67 9.86 -8.98
N TYR A 141 -4.40 11.17 -9.07
CA TYR A 141 -5.44 12.19 -9.09
C TYR A 141 -6.41 11.96 -10.24
N THR A 142 -5.90 11.76 -11.45
CA THR A 142 -6.69 11.49 -12.65
C THR A 142 -7.51 10.20 -12.48
N ALA A 143 -6.89 9.11 -12.04
CA ALA A 143 -7.56 7.82 -11.88
C ALA A 143 -8.70 7.85 -10.85
N LEU A 144 -8.53 8.59 -9.75
CA LEU A 144 -9.59 8.79 -8.77
C LEU A 144 -10.70 9.68 -9.32
N LYS A 145 -10.36 10.77 -10.00
CA LYS A 145 -11.32 11.74 -10.55
C LYS A 145 -12.17 11.13 -11.65
N GLU A 146 -11.56 10.35 -12.53
CA GLU A 146 -12.24 9.65 -13.63
C GLU A 146 -12.86 8.31 -13.22
N ASN A 147 -12.82 7.96 -11.91
CA ASN A 147 -13.36 6.71 -11.37
C ASN A 147 -12.75 5.42 -11.97
N MET A 148 -11.51 5.48 -12.43
CA MET A 148 -10.76 4.29 -12.87
C MET A 148 -10.50 3.34 -11.69
N ILE A 149 -10.22 3.92 -10.51
CA ILE A 149 -10.16 3.20 -9.23
C ILE A 149 -11.19 3.77 -8.26
N ALA A 150 -11.66 2.93 -7.34
CA ALA A 150 -12.69 3.33 -6.38
C ALA A 150 -12.13 4.17 -5.24
N ALA A 151 -10.99 3.77 -4.68
CA ALA A 151 -10.40 4.41 -3.52
C ALA A 151 -8.89 4.13 -3.42
N CYS A 152 -8.21 4.96 -2.63
CA CYS A 152 -6.80 4.78 -2.33
C CYS A 152 -6.51 5.03 -0.84
N GLY A 153 -5.66 4.18 -0.24
CA GLY A 153 -5.11 4.39 1.09
C GLY A 153 -3.60 4.52 1.02
N VAL A 154 -3.07 5.68 1.36
CA VAL A 154 -1.64 5.96 1.32
C VAL A 154 -1.10 6.33 2.70
N ASP A 155 0.02 5.72 3.06
CA ASP A 155 0.80 6.10 4.24
C ASP A 155 2.01 6.96 3.86
N VAL A 156 2.30 7.03 2.55
CA VAL A 156 3.47 7.67 1.98
C VAL A 156 3.09 8.51 0.76
N LEU A 157 3.77 9.65 0.59
CA LEU A 157 3.59 10.57 -0.53
C LEU A 157 4.94 10.86 -1.20
N PRO A 158 4.95 11.32 -2.47
CA PRO A 158 6.20 11.71 -3.14
C PRO A 158 6.96 12.82 -2.40
N GLU A 159 6.24 13.75 -1.80
CA GLU A 159 6.76 14.80 -0.92
C GLU A 159 6.20 14.60 0.49
N GLU A 160 7.07 14.57 1.48
CA GLU A 160 6.72 14.43 2.90
C GLU A 160 7.46 15.50 3.73
N PRO A 161 6.76 16.47 4.33
CA PRO A 161 5.29 16.65 4.39
C PRO A 161 4.64 16.87 3.03
N ALA A 162 3.33 16.52 2.96
CA ALA A 162 2.54 16.62 1.75
C ALA A 162 2.53 18.05 1.17
N ASN A 163 2.69 18.17 -0.15
CA ASN A 163 2.58 19.44 -0.85
C ASN A 163 1.10 19.92 -0.87
N PRO A 164 0.73 21.00 -0.15
CA PRO A 164 -0.66 21.46 -0.06
C PRO A 164 -1.17 22.04 -1.38
N GLU A 165 -0.29 22.39 -2.32
CA GLU A 165 -0.67 22.94 -3.61
C GLU A 165 -1.00 21.86 -4.66
N HIS A 166 -0.66 20.62 -4.40
CA HIS A 166 -0.99 19.53 -5.31
C HIS A 166 -2.51 19.33 -5.40
N PRO A 167 -3.12 19.24 -6.62
CA PRO A 167 -4.57 19.17 -6.80
C PRO A 167 -5.26 18.07 -5.98
N LEU A 168 -4.66 16.88 -5.88
CA LEU A 168 -5.20 15.77 -5.09
C LEU A 168 -5.24 16.10 -3.59
N ILE A 169 -4.16 16.71 -3.09
CA ILE A 169 -4.04 17.07 -1.66
C ILE A 169 -5.00 18.22 -1.32
N LYS A 170 -5.12 19.20 -2.22
CA LYS A 170 -6.11 20.30 -2.10
C LYS A 170 -7.54 19.77 -2.01
N ALA A 171 -7.93 18.91 -2.95
CA ALA A 171 -9.28 18.34 -3.00
C ALA A 171 -9.57 17.50 -1.73
N TRP A 172 -8.61 16.69 -1.30
CA TRP A 172 -8.72 15.89 -0.09
C TRP A 172 -8.84 16.76 1.18
N ALA A 173 -8.01 17.80 1.30
CA ALA A 173 -8.02 18.71 2.47
C ALA A 173 -9.28 19.59 2.52
N ALA A 174 -9.91 19.85 1.38
CA ALA A 174 -11.15 20.61 1.25
C ALA A 174 -12.41 19.73 1.40
N ASP A 175 -12.27 18.43 1.65
CA ASP A 175 -13.38 17.46 1.68
C ASP A 175 -14.28 17.55 0.43
N GLU A 176 -13.67 17.72 -0.77
CA GLU A 176 -14.43 17.75 -2.01
C GLU A 176 -15.24 16.47 -2.20
N GLU A 177 -16.51 16.58 -2.61
CA GLU A 177 -17.48 15.46 -2.68
C GLU A 177 -16.95 14.24 -3.48
N TRP A 178 -16.26 14.49 -4.60
CA TRP A 178 -15.77 13.42 -5.48
C TRP A 178 -14.65 12.57 -4.86
N ILE A 179 -13.88 13.12 -3.90
CA ILE A 179 -12.76 12.43 -3.23
C ILE A 179 -13.11 11.99 -1.82
N ASP A 180 -14.20 12.53 -1.29
CA ASP A 180 -14.62 12.24 0.06
C ASP A 180 -14.78 10.74 0.29
N HIS A 181 -14.22 10.24 1.40
CA HIS A 181 -14.13 8.82 1.77
C HIS A 181 -13.34 7.90 0.83
N ARG A 182 -12.83 8.43 -0.29
CA ARG A 182 -12.11 7.66 -1.30
C ARG A 182 -10.60 7.71 -1.13
N LEU A 183 -10.08 8.71 -0.41
CA LEU A 183 -8.66 8.84 -0.12
C LEU A 183 -8.41 8.90 1.38
N LEU A 184 -7.65 7.93 1.90
CA LEU A 184 -7.13 7.94 3.26
C LEU A 184 -5.63 8.21 3.22
N ILE A 185 -5.19 9.21 3.96
CA ILE A 185 -3.77 9.55 4.11
C ILE A 185 -3.37 9.39 5.58
N THR A 186 -2.24 8.72 5.83
CA THR A 186 -1.59 8.64 7.14
C THR A 186 -0.15 9.15 7.05
N PRO A 187 0.43 9.73 8.11
CA PRO A 187 1.68 10.49 8.04
C PRO A 187 2.90 9.59 8.16
N HIS A 188 3.10 8.64 7.23
CA HIS A 188 4.21 7.67 7.20
C HIS A 188 4.37 6.95 8.54
N SER A 189 3.26 6.49 9.09
CA SER A 189 3.17 5.93 10.44
C SER A 189 2.89 4.43 10.47
N ALA A 190 2.78 3.77 9.32
CA ALA A 190 2.49 2.34 9.25
C ALA A 190 3.54 1.44 9.95
N PHE A 191 4.77 1.93 10.08
CA PHE A 191 5.84 1.25 10.81
C PHE A 191 5.88 1.61 12.30
N PHE A 192 5.25 2.72 12.70
CA PHE A 192 5.50 3.36 13.98
C PHE A 192 4.77 2.66 15.13
N THR A 193 5.55 2.09 16.05
CA THR A 193 5.17 1.77 17.43
C THR A 193 6.39 2.00 18.32
N PRO A 194 6.24 2.20 19.64
CA PRO A 194 7.37 2.29 20.56
C PRO A 194 8.35 1.10 20.40
N GLU A 195 7.81 -0.12 20.26
CA GLU A 195 8.59 -1.34 20.11
C GLU A 195 9.35 -1.37 18.77
N SER A 196 8.72 -0.95 17.67
CA SER A 196 9.38 -0.92 16.35
C SER A 196 10.52 0.11 16.31
N VAL A 197 10.34 1.26 16.96
CA VAL A 197 11.40 2.28 17.09
C VAL A 197 12.56 1.76 17.92
N TYR A 198 12.27 1.08 19.05
CA TYR A 198 13.28 0.42 19.86
C TYR A 198 14.04 -0.62 19.02
N ASP A 199 13.35 -1.52 18.35
CA ASP A 199 13.92 -2.57 17.51
C ASP A 199 14.83 -2.03 16.42
N MET A 200 14.40 -0.97 15.70
CA MET A 200 15.21 -0.34 14.64
C MET A 200 16.54 0.21 15.20
N ARG A 201 16.48 0.89 16.34
CA ARG A 201 17.68 1.47 16.99
C ARG A 201 18.60 0.39 17.54
N PHE A 202 18.02 -0.57 18.25
CA PHE A 202 18.78 -1.66 18.88
C PHE A 202 19.44 -2.55 17.82
N LYS A 203 18.69 -3.05 16.85
CA LYS A 203 19.22 -3.91 15.78
C LYS A 203 20.19 -3.18 14.86
N GLY A 204 19.95 -1.89 14.61
CA GLY A 204 20.91 -1.05 13.88
C GLY A 204 22.25 -0.92 14.61
N GLY A 205 22.22 -0.72 15.92
CA GLY A 205 23.41 -0.71 16.78
C GLY A 205 24.15 -2.08 16.80
N GLU A 206 23.40 -3.18 16.93
CA GLU A 206 23.96 -4.54 16.89
C GLU A 206 24.70 -4.83 15.56
N VAL A 207 24.11 -4.44 14.42
CA VAL A 207 24.75 -4.62 13.10
C VAL A 207 26.04 -3.80 12.99
N ALA A 208 26.05 -2.54 13.50
CA ALA A 208 27.24 -1.71 13.51
C ALA A 208 28.34 -2.31 14.38
N ILE A 209 28.02 -2.74 15.62
CA ILE A 209 28.97 -3.40 16.52
C ILE A 209 29.52 -4.68 15.89
N LYS A 210 28.66 -5.51 15.31
CA LYS A 210 29.06 -6.74 14.63
C LYS A 210 30.11 -6.49 13.55
N TYR A 211 29.91 -5.44 12.75
CA TYR A 211 30.86 -5.04 11.71
C TYR A 211 32.19 -4.57 12.30
N LEU A 212 32.16 -3.71 13.32
CA LEU A 212 33.35 -3.19 13.98
C LEU A 212 34.16 -4.31 14.68
N ASP A 213 33.50 -5.34 15.19
CA ASP A 213 34.14 -6.53 15.78
C ASP A 213 34.69 -7.51 14.73
N GLY A 214 34.63 -7.18 13.42
CA GLY A 214 35.11 -8.05 12.36
C GLY A 214 34.25 -9.30 12.08
N ARG A 215 33.00 -9.33 12.61
CA ARG A 215 32.07 -10.46 12.44
C ARG A 215 31.24 -10.40 11.15
N GLY A 216 31.58 -9.46 10.25
CA GLY A 216 30.99 -9.30 8.93
C GLY A 216 29.82 -8.32 8.88
N LEU A 217 29.24 -8.18 7.68
CA LEU A 217 28.15 -7.25 7.35
C LEU A 217 26.83 -8.03 7.21
N ASP A 218 25.85 -7.74 8.06
CA ASP A 218 24.48 -8.21 7.92
C ASP A 218 23.57 -7.11 7.35
N ASN A 219 22.64 -7.49 6.49
CA ASN A 219 21.62 -6.59 5.93
C ASN A 219 22.19 -5.33 5.25
N CYS A 220 23.44 -5.34 4.79
CA CYS A 220 24.08 -4.23 4.10
C CYS A 220 23.53 -4.11 2.68
N VAL A 221 22.76 -3.06 2.40
CA VAL A 221 22.15 -2.82 1.08
C VAL A 221 23.12 -2.25 0.05
N ASN A 222 24.24 -1.70 0.51
CA ASN A 222 25.29 -1.09 -0.32
C ASN A 222 26.64 -1.79 -0.15
N ARG A 223 26.65 -3.10 0.06
CA ARG A 223 27.84 -3.93 0.30
C ARG A 223 28.94 -3.69 -0.73
N GLN A 224 28.60 -3.57 -1.98
CA GLN A 224 29.52 -3.28 -3.08
C GLN A 224 30.36 -2.00 -2.88
N TRP A 225 29.83 -1.00 -2.17
CA TRP A 225 30.52 0.25 -1.90
C TRP A 225 31.49 0.13 -0.71
N VAL A 226 31.25 -0.82 0.19
CA VAL A 226 32.10 -1.09 1.34
C VAL A 226 33.27 -1.99 0.94
N GLU A 227 33.01 -2.99 0.08
CA GLU A 227 34.01 -3.94 -0.42
C GLU A 227 34.89 -3.33 -1.54
N ASN A 228 34.38 -2.36 -2.30
CA ASN A 228 35.11 -1.62 -3.34
C ASN A 228 34.88 -0.12 -3.18
N PRO A 229 35.48 0.53 -2.14
CA PRO A 229 35.40 1.97 -1.99
C PRO A 229 36.07 2.66 -3.18
N ARG A 230 35.38 3.63 -3.81
CA ARG A 230 35.90 4.43 -4.93
C ARG A 230 36.93 5.43 -4.42
#